data_ecc5cd7690b0b8e898d0f8abed5e047b
#
_entry.id   ecc5cd7690b0b8e898d0f8abed5e047b
#
_cell.length_a   1.000
_cell.length_b   1.000
_cell.length_c   1.000
_cell.angle_alpha   90.00
_cell.angle_beta   90.00
_cell.angle_gamma   90.00
#
_symmetry.space_group_name_H-M   'P 1'
#
loop_
_entity.id
_entity.type
_entity.pdbx_description
1 polymer ?
#
loop_
_entity_poly.entity_id
_entity_poly.type
_entity_poly.pdbx_seq_one_letter_code
_entity_poly.pdbx_strand_id
1 'polypeptide(L)'
;TWVSFTMKVEISANGRSMPPQEQKLEALGTIIADDGLTVLSLSTVDPRSKILSRLRSGSASVQVSYTKVLILNSDGTEIPAKILLKDADLDLAFVLPIEKKPNMFPIFCNRSNAPVDLKVLDEVVSMGKLGKNLYRQSMLIKGWVNAIILKPRKYMVIEKTKPGTPVFDKNANWLGVVVYKM
;
A
#
# COMPACT_ATOMS: atom_id res chain seq x y z
N THR A 1 7.00 -2.79 -5.41
CA THR A 1 7.72 -3.76 -4.56
C THR A 1 6.77 -4.46 -3.60
N TRP A 2 7.22 -5.51 -2.92
CA TRP A 2 6.56 -6.10 -1.76
C TRP A 2 7.16 -5.55 -0.47
N VAL A 3 6.32 -5.37 0.55
CA VAL A 3 6.75 -5.03 1.91
C VAL A 3 6.19 -6.08 2.86
N SER A 4 7.06 -6.66 3.68
CA SER A 4 6.69 -7.65 4.71
C SER A 4 6.63 -6.99 6.07
N PHE A 5 5.58 -7.30 6.82
CA PHE A 5 5.33 -6.82 8.17
C PHE A 5 5.22 -8.01 9.11
N THR A 6 5.97 -8.00 10.19
CA THR A 6 5.71 -8.85 11.35
C THR A 6 5.13 -7.97 12.43
N MET A 7 3.96 -8.34 12.96
CA MET A 7 3.25 -7.53 13.93
C MET A 7 2.69 -8.39 15.07
N LYS A 8 2.60 -7.80 16.25
CA LYS A 8 1.85 -8.33 17.38
C LYS A 8 0.50 -7.66 17.43
N VAL A 9 -0.54 -8.45 17.50
CA VAL A 9 -1.94 -8.00 17.57
C VAL A 9 -2.48 -8.40 18.94
N GLU A 10 -2.92 -7.41 19.71
CA GLU A 10 -3.55 -7.58 21.02
C GLU A 10 -5.01 -7.17 20.90
N ILE A 11 -5.90 -8.05 21.34
CA ILE A 11 -7.34 -7.84 21.28
C ILE A 11 -7.91 -7.86 22.68
N SER A 12 -8.62 -6.81 23.05
CA SER A 12 -9.38 -6.76 24.30
C SER A 12 -10.86 -6.57 23.96
N ALA A 13 -11.72 -7.44 24.49
CA ALA A 13 -13.15 -7.36 24.31
C ALA A 13 -13.87 -7.74 25.61
N ASN A 14 -14.90 -6.99 26.00
CA ASN A 14 -15.72 -7.23 27.20
C ASN A 14 -14.87 -7.38 28.48
N GLY A 15 -13.83 -6.55 28.64
CA GLY A 15 -12.94 -6.58 29.81
C GLY A 15 -11.94 -7.77 29.86
N ARG A 16 -11.89 -8.58 28.81
CA ARG A 16 -10.94 -9.68 28.70
C ARG A 16 -9.93 -9.38 27.60
N SER A 17 -8.64 -9.52 27.92
CA SER A 17 -7.55 -9.43 26.94
C SER A 17 -7.17 -10.83 26.46
N MET A 18 -7.05 -10.97 25.14
CA MET A 18 -6.52 -12.20 24.53
C MET A 18 -4.99 -12.15 24.49
N PRO A 19 -4.31 -13.30 24.57
CA PRO A 19 -2.85 -13.34 24.43
C PRO A 19 -2.44 -12.67 23.09
N PRO A 20 -1.32 -11.91 23.09
CA PRO A 20 -0.79 -11.31 21.87
C PRO A 20 -0.53 -12.36 20.81
N GLN A 21 -1.00 -12.13 19.60
CA GLN A 21 -0.76 -13.00 18.46
C GLN A 21 0.23 -12.36 17.50
N GLU A 22 1.27 -13.10 17.15
CA GLU A 22 2.19 -12.67 16.11
C GLU A 22 1.61 -13.03 14.73
N GLN A 23 1.57 -12.04 13.84
CA GLN A 23 1.08 -12.21 12.47
C GLN A 23 2.13 -11.68 11.48
N LYS A 24 2.29 -12.39 10.37
CA LYS A 24 3.09 -11.95 9.24
C LYS A 24 2.19 -11.62 8.06
N LEU A 25 2.40 -10.44 7.48
CA LEU A 25 1.63 -9.91 6.37
C LEU A 25 2.58 -9.39 5.29
N GLU A 26 2.22 -9.58 4.03
CA GLU A 26 2.90 -8.96 2.89
C GLU A 26 1.92 -8.08 2.13
N ALA A 27 2.35 -6.88 1.75
CA ALA A 27 1.57 -5.94 0.96
C ALA A 27 2.38 -5.37 -0.20
N LEU A 28 1.71 -5.05 -1.29
CA LEU A 28 2.32 -4.32 -2.40
C LEU A 28 2.51 -2.85 -2.02
N GLY A 29 3.61 -2.27 -2.46
CA GLY A 29 3.92 -0.86 -2.31
C GLY A 29 4.62 -0.29 -3.53
N THR A 30 4.52 1.01 -3.69
CA THR A 30 5.18 1.79 -4.73
C THR A 30 6.32 2.58 -4.13
N ILE A 31 7.54 2.37 -4.62
CA ILE A 31 8.70 3.19 -4.24
C ILE A 31 8.58 4.52 -4.98
N ILE A 32 8.58 5.62 -4.24
CA ILE A 32 8.33 6.98 -4.75
C ILE A 32 9.53 7.91 -4.64
N ALA A 33 10.61 7.48 -3.99
CA ALA A 33 11.86 8.23 -3.88
C ALA A 33 13.07 7.29 -3.94
N ASP A 34 14.20 7.81 -4.36
CA ASP A 34 15.46 7.09 -4.55
C ASP A 34 16.08 6.55 -3.25
N ASP A 35 15.71 7.14 -2.11
CA ASP A 35 16.05 6.64 -0.75
C ASP A 35 15.18 5.45 -0.31
N GLY A 36 14.27 4.96 -1.17
CA GLY A 36 13.41 3.83 -0.92
C GLY A 36 12.10 4.17 -0.22
N LEU A 37 11.72 5.46 -0.11
CA LEU A 37 10.41 5.81 0.43
C LEU A 37 9.31 5.10 -0.36
N THR A 38 8.58 4.22 0.33
CA THR A 38 7.57 3.35 -0.24
C THR A 38 6.19 3.72 0.31
N VAL A 39 5.22 3.90 -0.59
CA VAL A 39 3.82 4.14 -0.24
C VAL A 39 2.98 2.88 -0.46
N LEU A 40 2.08 2.60 0.48
CA LEU A 40 1.17 1.46 0.48
C LEU A 40 -0.25 1.91 0.83
N SER A 41 -1.25 1.06 0.57
CA SER A 41 -2.60 1.23 1.14
C SER A 41 -2.57 0.82 2.61
N LEU A 42 -2.98 1.71 3.50
CA LEU A 42 -2.98 1.50 4.96
C LEU A 42 -3.85 0.30 5.35
N SER A 43 -5.02 0.16 4.75
CA SER A 43 -5.96 -0.94 5.03
C SER A 43 -5.42 -2.33 4.66
N THR A 44 -4.36 -2.40 3.85
CA THR A 44 -3.67 -3.67 3.55
C THR A 44 -2.64 -4.04 4.60
N VAL A 45 -2.15 -3.09 5.37
CA VAL A 45 -1.08 -3.30 6.36
C VAL A 45 -1.54 -3.14 7.80
N ASP A 46 -2.70 -2.53 8.02
CA ASP A 46 -3.29 -2.33 9.34
C ASP A 46 -4.58 -3.15 9.49
N PRO A 47 -4.56 -4.27 10.23
CA PRO A 47 -5.71 -5.15 10.35
C PRO A 47 -6.80 -4.65 11.32
N ARG A 48 -6.59 -3.53 12.03
CA ARG A 48 -7.49 -3.07 13.11
C ARG A 48 -8.94 -2.96 12.66
N SER A 49 -9.21 -2.26 11.56
CA SER A 49 -10.57 -2.06 11.06
C SER A 49 -11.27 -3.39 10.74
N LYS A 50 -10.55 -4.32 10.11
CA LYS A 50 -11.07 -5.66 9.77
C LYS A 50 -11.36 -6.51 11.00
N ILE A 51 -10.53 -6.40 12.04
CA ILE A 51 -10.72 -7.13 13.29
C ILE A 51 -11.92 -6.54 14.05
N LEU A 52 -11.96 -5.22 14.21
CA LEU A 52 -13.05 -4.53 14.89
C LEU A 52 -14.41 -4.79 14.25
N SER A 53 -14.49 -4.79 12.90
CA SER A 53 -15.75 -5.08 12.20
C SER A 53 -16.27 -6.51 12.44
N ARG A 54 -15.39 -7.47 12.72
CA ARG A 54 -15.75 -8.86 13.02
C ARG A 54 -16.20 -9.07 14.46
N LEU A 55 -15.65 -8.30 15.40
CA LEU A 55 -15.94 -8.48 16.83
C LEU A 55 -17.36 -8.04 17.22
N ARG A 56 -18.03 -7.22 16.42
CA ARG A 56 -19.40 -6.71 16.65
C ARG A 56 -19.68 -6.21 18.08
N SER A 57 -18.64 -5.90 18.85
CA SER A 57 -18.72 -5.47 20.24
C SER A 57 -18.31 -4.00 20.35
N GLY A 58 -19.18 -3.18 20.92
CA GLY A 58 -18.93 -1.74 21.10
C GLY A 58 -17.80 -1.43 22.10
N SER A 59 -17.32 -2.41 22.86
CA SER A 59 -16.23 -2.26 23.85
C SER A 59 -14.93 -2.98 23.46
N ALA A 60 -14.82 -3.39 22.20
CA ALA A 60 -13.59 -4.04 21.72
C ALA A 60 -12.51 -3.03 21.35
N SER A 61 -11.26 -3.30 21.75
CA SER A 61 -10.09 -2.55 21.31
C SER A 61 -9.06 -3.48 20.69
N VAL A 62 -8.34 -2.97 19.68
CA VAL A 62 -7.29 -3.72 18.99
C VAL A 62 -6.04 -2.85 18.94
N GLN A 63 -4.96 -3.37 19.51
CA GLN A 63 -3.64 -2.75 19.44
C GLN A 63 -2.76 -3.54 18.47
N VAL A 64 -2.03 -2.82 17.61
CA VAL A 64 -1.11 -3.41 16.62
C VAL A 64 0.24 -2.76 16.78
N SER A 65 1.25 -3.57 17.07
CA SER A 65 2.65 -3.16 17.14
C SER A 65 3.46 -3.90 16.07
N TYR A 66 4.20 -3.15 15.25
CA TYR A 66 5.05 -3.72 14.19
C TYR A 66 6.43 -4.02 14.78
N THR A 67 6.81 -5.28 14.80
CA THR A 67 8.10 -5.74 15.34
C THR A 67 9.18 -5.82 14.27
N LYS A 68 8.78 -6.06 13.01
CA LYS A 68 9.70 -6.10 11.87
C LYS A 68 9.00 -5.61 10.61
N VAL A 69 9.68 -4.73 9.86
CA VAL A 69 9.23 -4.26 8.55
C VAL A 69 10.38 -4.40 7.57
N LEU A 70 10.12 -5.02 6.41
CA LEU A 70 11.12 -5.29 5.39
C LEU A 70 10.60 -4.89 4.01
N ILE A 71 11.39 -4.13 3.26
CA ILE A 71 11.18 -3.94 1.83
C ILE A 71 11.87 -5.11 1.11
N LEU A 72 11.12 -5.79 0.24
CA LEU A 72 11.58 -6.99 -0.44
C LEU A 72 11.94 -6.67 -1.88
N ASN A 73 13.23 -6.67 -2.18
CA ASN A 73 13.71 -6.44 -3.54
C ASN A 73 13.45 -7.63 -4.47
N SER A 74 13.55 -7.37 -5.78
CA SER A 74 13.38 -8.41 -6.81
C SER A 74 14.51 -9.44 -6.83
N ASP A 75 15.67 -9.09 -6.35
CA ASP A 75 16.85 -9.98 -6.20
C ASP A 75 16.79 -10.87 -4.94
N GLY A 76 15.73 -10.72 -4.13
CA GLY A 76 15.57 -11.45 -2.87
C GLY A 76 16.16 -10.74 -1.66
N THR A 77 16.83 -9.60 -1.83
CA THR A 77 17.36 -8.80 -0.71
C THR A 77 16.24 -8.25 0.16
N GLU A 78 16.37 -8.39 1.46
CA GLU A 78 15.46 -7.85 2.48
C GLU A 78 16.07 -6.59 3.09
N ILE A 79 15.41 -5.45 2.93
CA ILE A 79 15.89 -4.16 3.44
C ILE A 79 15.09 -3.81 4.70
N PRO A 80 15.74 -3.72 5.88
CA PRO A 80 15.09 -3.27 7.10
C PRO A 80 14.51 -1.86 6.94
N ALA A 81 13.26 -1.70 7.35
CA ALA A 81 12.51 -0.46 7.18
C ALA A 81 11.65 -0.16 8.40
N LYS A 82 11.09 1.02 8.45
CA LYS A 82 10.14 1.46 9.47
C LYS A 82 8.93 2.16 8.85
N ILE A 83 7.81 2.09 9.53
CA ILE A 83 6.65 2.90 9.16
C ILE A 83 6.95 4.34 9.59
N LEU A 84 6.91 5.26 8.62
CA LEU A 84 7.17 6.67 8.83
C LEU A 84 5.90 7.44 9.18
N LEU A 85 4.81 7.16 8.45
CA LEU A 85 3.54 7.87 8.57
C LEU A 85 2.38 6.94 8.19
N LYS A 86 1.24 7.14 8.85
CA LYS A 86 -0.05 6.55 8.49
C LYS A 86 -1.07 7.67 8.31
N ASP A 87 -1.73 7.69 7.18
CA ASP A 87 -2.82 8.61 6.88
C ASP A 87 -4.11 7.80 6.68
N ALA A 88 -4.99 7.86 7.67
CA ALA A 88 -6.25 7.11 7.64
C ALA A 88 -7.27 7.74 6.67
N ASP A 89 -7.22 9.05 6.45
CA ASP A 89 -8.15 9.75 5.56
C ASP A 89 -7.89 9.41 4.09
N LEU A 90 -6.61 9.21 3.74
CA LEU A 90 -6.19 8.86 2.39
C LEU A 90 -5.97 7.36 2.20
N ASP A 91 -6.12 6.57 3.25
CA ASP A 91 -5.75 5.14 3.26
C ASP A 91 -4.29 4.92 2.84
N LEU A 92 -3.36 5.76 3.30
CA LEU A 92 -1.94 5.67 2.94
C LEU A 92 -1.08 5.29 4.15
N ALA A 93 -0.09 4.46 3.90
CA ALA A 93 1.03 4.20 4.81
C ALA A 93 2.35 4.44 4.07
N PHE A 94 3.30 5.07 4.76
CA PHE A 94 4.63 5.34 4.23
C PHE A 94 5.65 4.54 5.01
N VAL A 95 6.50 3.82 4.28
CA VAL A 95 7.58 3.00 4.83
C VAL A 95 8.90 3.51 4.27
N LEU A 96 9.89 3.63 5.14
CA LEU A 96 11.22 4.12 4.80
C LEU A 96 12.29 3.15 5.27
N PRO A 97 13.32 2.82 4.47
CA PRO A 97 14.49 2.09 4.93
C PRO A 97 15.11 2.73 6.17
N ILE A 98 15.59 1.89 7.11
CA ILE A 98 16.27 2.37 8.31
C ILE A 98 17.62 2.98 7.91
N GLU A 99 18.37 2.28 7.06
CA GLU A 99 19.60 2.79 6.47
C GLU A 99 19.29 3.44 5.13
N LYS A 100 19.51 4.74 5.04
CA LYS A 100 19.36 5.48 3.81
C LYS A 100 20.66 5.45 3.01
N LYS A 101 20.59 4.98 1.78
CA LYS A 101 21.68 5.04 0.82
C LYS A 101 21.21 5.85 -0.39
N PRO A 102 21.95 6.86 -0.85
CA PRO A 102 21.61 7.58 -2.07
C PRO A 102 21.51 6.60 -3.24
N ASN A 103 20.56 6.83 -4.13
CA ASN A 103 20.33 6.01 -5.32
C ASN A 103 20.13 4.52 -5.03
N MET A 104 19.59 4.17 -3.85
CA MET A 104 19.27 2.79 -3.51
C MET A 104 18.26 2.18 -4.48
N PHE A 105 17.32 3.00 -4.98
CA PHE A 105 16.30 2.61 -5.93
C PHE A 105 16.27 3.59 -7.12
N PRO A 106 16.61 3.14 -8.32
CA PRO A 106 16.44 3.97 -9.51
C PRO A 106 14.95 4.24 -9.73
N ILE A 107 14.57 5.51 -9.80
CA ILE A 107 13.20 5.92 -10.08
C ILE A 107 13.11 6.38 -11.52
N PHE A 108 12.35 5.64 -12.32
CA PHE A 108 12.16 5.88 -13.75
C PHE A 108 10.75 6.42 -14.07
N CYS A 109 10.03 6.96 -13.09
CA CYS A 109 8.70 7.51 -13.39
C CYS A 109 8.80 8.97 -13.84
N ASN A 110 8.18 9.25 -14.96
CA ASN A 110 8.00 10.62 -15.42
C ASN A 110 6.92 11.27 -14.55
N ARG A 111 7.32 12.07 -13.58
CA ARG A 111 6.42 12.91 -12.80
C ARG A 111 6.09 14.14 -13.65
N SER A 112 5.10 14.02 -14.51
CA SER A 112 4.56 15.20 -15.18
C SER A 112 3.98 16.14 -14.11
N ASN A 113 4.48 17.37 -14.06
CA ASN A 113 3.89 18.43 -13.24
C ASN A 113 2.58 18.96 -13.85
N ALA A 114 2.25 18.53 -15.07
CA ALA A 114 1.01 18.92 -15.74
C ALA A 114 -0.16 18.08 -15.17
N PRO A 115 -1.28 18.71 -14.82
CA PRO A 115 -2.47 17.98 -14.42
C PRO A 115 -2.92 17.10 -15.59
N VAL A 116 -2.95 15.78 -15.37
CA VAL A 116 -3.50 14.85 -16.35
C VAL A 116 -5.02 14.96 -16.27
N ASP A 117 -5.65 15.42 -17.33
CA ASP A 117 -7.11 15.52 -17.45
C ASP A 117 -7.67 14.19 -17.97
N LEU A 118 -7.87 13.25 -17.05
CA LEU A 118 -8.49 11.96 -17.35
C LEU A 118 -10.00 12.07 -17.32
N LYS A 119 -10.64 11.31 -18.22
CA LYS A 119 -12.09 11.16 -18.32
C LYS A 119 -12.49 9.73 -17.96
N VAL A 120 -13.78 9.55 -17.67
CA VAL A 120 -14.36 8.21 -17.53
C VAL A 120 -14.16 7.47 -18.86
N LEU A 121 -13.80 6.19 -18.78
CA LEU A 121 -13.40 5.29 -19.86
C LEU A 121 -12.00 5.51 -20.43
N ASP A 122 -11.21 6.47 -19.91
CA ASP A 122 -9.81 6.53 -20.29
C ASP A 122 -9.06 5.29 -19.80
N GLU A 123 -8.17 4.81 -20.65
CA GLU A 123 -7.33 3.66 -20.38
C GLU A 123 -6.21 4.00 -19.41
N VAL A 124 -5.96 3.12 -18.44
CA VAL A 124 -4.88 3.22 -17.49
C VAL A 124 -4.17 1.88 -17.35
N VAL A 125 -2.90 1.93 -16.93
CA VAL A 125 -2.09 0.75 -16.67
C VAL A 125 -1.60 0.78 -15.23
N SER A 126 -1.85 -0.29 -14.50
CA SER A 126 -1.28 -0.50 -13.16
C SER A 126 -0.15 -1.51 -13.24
N MET A 127 0.95 -1.23 -12.53
CA MET A 127 2.10 -2.10 -12.47
C MET A 127 2.19 -2.75 -11.08
N GLY A 128 2.17 -4.08 -11.04
CA GLY A 128 2.23 -4.82 -9.78
C GLY A 128 3.26 -5.94 -9.83
N LYS A 129 3.27 -6.73 -8.77
CA LYS A 129 4.05 -7.97 -8.69
C LYS A 129 3.14 -9.12 -8.28
N LEU A 130 3.42 -10.29 -8.82
CA LEU A 130 2.79 -11.55 -8.44
C LEU A 130 3.25 -11.99 -7.04
N GLY A 131 2.57 -12.95 -6.45
CA GLY A 131 2.90 -13.49 -5.14
C GLY A 131 4.19 -14.32 -5.14
N LYS A 132 4.63 -14.73 -3.95
CA LYS A 132 5.85 -15.52 -3.73
C LYS A 132 5.88 -16.81 -4.57
N ASN A 133 4.74 -17.49 -4.70
CA ASN A 133 4.63 -18.74 -5.47
C ASN A 133 4.88 -18.55 -6.98
N LEU A 134 4.85 -17.33 -7.47
CA LEU A 134 5.13 -16.95 -8.85
C LEU A 134 6.39 -16.05 -8.92
N TYR A 135 7.34 -16.32 -8.03
CA TYR A 135 8.64 -15.66 -7.96
C TYR A 135 8.59 -14.14 -7.97
N ARG A 136 7.47 -13.55 -7.48
CA ARG A 136 7.26 -12.09 -7.44
C ARG A 136 7.47 -11.41 -8.81
N GLN A 137 7.19 -12.11 -9.89
CA GLN A 137 7.30 -11.58 -11.26
C GLN A 137 6.47 -10.30 -11.40
N SER A 138 6.99 -9.37 -12.20
CA SER A 138 6.28 -8.14 -12.54
C SER A 138 5.06 -8.45 -13.39
N MET A 139 3.97 -7.73 -13.16
CA MET A 139 2.73 -7.84 -13.92
C MET A 139 2.21 -6.46 -14.27
N LEU A 140 1.60 -6.36 -15.43
CA LEU A 140 0.82 -5.20 -15.87
C LEU A 140 -0.66 -5.55 -15.85
N ILE A 141 -1.46 -4.64 -15.37
CA ILE A 141 -2.91 -4.73 -15.35
C ILE A 141 -3.46 -3.54 -16.13
N LYS A 142 -4.14 -3.82 -17.23
CA LYS A 142 -4.88 -2.83 -17.99
C LYS A 142 -6.24 -2.64 -17.34
N GLY A 143 -6.65 -1.39 -17.18
CA GLY A 143 -7.95 -1.01 -16.62
C GLY A 143 -8.46 0.27 -17.24
N TRP A 144 -9.62 0.72 -16.77
CA TRP A 144 -10.24 1.96 -17.19
C TRP A 144 -10.65 2.79 -15.98
N VAL A 145 -10.74 4.10 -16.18
CA VAL A 145 -11.34 5.00 -15.20
C VAL A 145 -12.86 4.82 -15.24
N ASN A 146 -13.43 4.20 -14.20
CA ASN A 146 -14.87 3.94 -14.11
C ASN A 146 -15.65 5.14 -13.57
N ALA A 147 -15.02 5.94 -12.69
CA ALA A 147 -15.62 7.15 -12.17
C ALA A 147 -14.54 8.14 -11.71
N ILE A 148 -14.89 9.42 -11.68
CA ILE A 148 -14.08 10.49 -11.11
C ILE A 148 -14.90 11.16 -10.03
N ILE A 149 -14.43 11.09 -8.80
CA ILE A 149 -15.03 11.70 -7.62
C ILE A 149 -14.28 13.00 -7.35
N LEU A 150 -14.97 14.12 -7.32
CA LEU A 150 -14.34 15.44 -7.19
C LEU A 150 -14.35 15.96 -5.74
N LYS A 151 -15.28 15.52 -4.91
CA LYS A 151 -15.46 16.00 -3.53
C LYS A 151 -15.45 14.83 -2.54
N PRO A 152 -14.88 14.98 -1.34
CA PRO A 152 -14.14 16.15 -0.85
C PRO A 152 -12.77 16.34 -1.50
N ARG A 153 -12.24 15.31 -2.17
CA ARG A 153 -10.96 15.28 -2.91
C ARG A 153 -11.12 14.53 -4.22
N LYS A 154 -10.26 14.82 -5.20
CA LYS A 154 -10.27 14.11 -6.47
C LYS A 154 -9.77 12.67 -6.28
N TYR A 155 -10.62 11.71 -6.61
CA TYR A 155 -10.28 10.27 -6.69
C TYR A 155 -10.71 9.74 -8.05
N MET A 156 -9.98 8.74 -8.51
CA MET A 156 -10.36 7.95 -9.67
C MET A 156 -10.71 6.53 -9.22
N VAL A 157 -11.87 6.05 -9.61
CA VAL A 157 -12.25 4.65 -9.43
C VAL A 157 -11.75 3.88 -10.63
N ILE A 158 -10.86 2.91 -10.38
CA ILE A 158 -10.20 2.12 -11.42
C ILE A 158 -10.48 0.65 -11.19
N GLU A 159 -10.89 -0.04 -12.24
CA GLU A 159 -11.22 -1.46 -12.20
C GLU A 159 -9.94 -2.33 -12.18
N LYS A 160 -10.07 -3.52 -11.56
CA LYS A 160 -9.07 -4.64 -11.61
C LYS A 160 -7.67 -4.33 -11.09
N THR A 161 -7.48 -3.23 -10.37
CA THR A 161 -6.19 -2.86 -9.79
C THR A 161 -5.97 -3.49 -8.41
N LYS A 162 -4.72 -3.53 -7.95
CA LYS A 162 -4.36 -4.00 -6.61
C LYS A 162 -3.92 -2.82 -5.75
N PRO A 163 -4.31 -2.74 -4.47
CA PRO A 163 -3.87 -1.68 -3.58
C PRO A 163 -2.35 -1.69 -3.41
N GLY A 164 -1.80 -0.49 -3.28
CA GLY A 164 -0.35 -0.25 -3.19
C GLY A 164 0.38 -0.22 -4.53
N THR A 165 -0.32 -0.46 -5.67
CA THR A 165 0.30 -0.42 -6.99
C THR A 165 0.24 0.97 -7.62
N PRO A 166 1.27 1.40 -8.39
CA PRO A 166 1.24 2.63 -9.15
C PRO A 166 0.31 2.49 -10.35
N VAL A 167 -0.29 3.61 -10.75
CA VAL A 167 -1.12 3.73 -11.94
C VAL A 167 -0.54 4.78 -12.87
N PHE A 168 -0.57 4.49 -14.16
CA PHE A 168 -0.06 5.31 -15.24
C PHE A 168 -1.13 5.50 -16.31
N ASP A 169 -1.08 6.63 -17.00
CA ASP A 169 -1.86 6.84 -18.23
C ASP A 169 -1.19 6.12 -19.44
N LYS A 170 -1.82 6.20 -20.61
CA LYS A 170 -1.29 5.63 -21.86
C LYS A 170 0.05 6.21 -22.32
N ASN A 171 0.45 7.35 -21.78
CA ASN A 171 1.70 8.03 -22.11
C ASN A 171 2.78 7.76 -21.03
N ALA A 172 2.54 6.81 -20.13
CA ALA A 172 3.38 6.47 -18.99
C ALA A 172 3.56 7.61 -17.96
N ASN A 173 2.66 8.60 -17.93
CA ASN A 173 2.64 9.58 -16.86
C ASN A 173 2.08 8.93 -15.59
N TRP A 174 2.77 9.12 -14.47
CA TRP A 174 2.33 8.59 -13.19
C TRP A 174 1.11 9.36 -12.67
N LEU A 175 0.03 8.66 -12.37
CA LEU A 175 -1.24 9.21 -11.91
C LEU A 175 -1.39 9.15 -10.39
N GLY A 176 -0.81 8.14 -9.75
CA GLY A 176 -0.94 7.92 -8.32
C GLY A 176 -0.78 6.47 -7.91
N VAL A 177 -1.23 6.16 -6.70
CA VAL A 177 -1.19 4.83 -6.11
C VAL A 177 -2.60 4.37 -5.77
N VAL A 178 -2.87 3.09 -6.01
CA VAL A 178 -4.17 2.48 -5.69
C VAL A 178 -4.31 2.30 -4.18
N VAL A 179 -5.45 2.72 -3.65
CA VAL A 179 -5.84 2.53 -2.25
C VAL A 179 -7.21 1.88 -2.16
N TYR A 180 -7.51 1.24 -1.04
CA TYR A 180 -8.87 0.85 -0.70
C TYR A 180 -9.54 2.02 0.03
N LYS A 181 -10.53 2.61 -0.57
CA LYS A 181 -11.43 3.51 0.15
C LYS A 181 -12.72 2.75 0.44
N MET A 182 -12.98 2.54 1.71
CA MET A 182 -14.26 2.03 2.20
C MET A 182 -15.15 3.20 2.58
#